data_3a28eed1ee8bb9971057e66c0198b02f
#
_entry.id   3a28eed1ee8bb9971057e66c0198b02f
#
_cell.length_a   1.000
_cell.length_b   1.000
_cell.length_c   1.000
_cell.angle_alpha   90.00
_cell.angle_beta   90.00
_cell.angle_gamma   90.00
#
_symmetry.space_group_name_H-M   'P 1'
#
loop_
_entity.id
_entity.type
_entity.pdbx_description
1 polymer ?
#
loop_
_entity_poly.entity_id
_entity_poly.type
_entity_poly.pdbx_seq_one_letter_code
_entity_poly.pdbx_strand_id
1 'polypeptide(L)' 'MIDINAATADELDQVPALKGHGFEIVRYREERGRFTSLRQLNEVPGLAGKVDEIDAAVTVGEG' A
#
# COMPACT_ATOMS: atom_id res chain seq x y z
N MET A 1 -9.71 -7.82 3.53
CA MET A 1 -9.10 -6.59 3.03
C MET A 1 -7.91 -6.23 3.91
N ILE A 2 -6.78 -5.92 3.31
CA ILE A 2 -5.56 -5.63 4.04
C ILE A 2 -5.45 -4.14 4.34
N ASP A 3 -5.08 -3.81 5.59
CA ASP A 3 -4.82 -2.43 5.99
C ASP A 3 -3.37 -2.08 5.64
N ILE A 4 -3.17 -1.16 4.70
CA ILE A 4 -1.83 -0.80 4.24
C ILE A 4 -1.00 -0.11 5.32
N ASN A 5 -1.61 0.38 6.38
CA ASN A 5 -0.88 1.00 7.48
C ASN A 5 -0.42 -0.03 8.53
N ALA A 6 -0.98 -1.21 8.52
CA ALA A 6 -0.68 -2.22 9.53
C ALA A 6 0.01 -3.46 8.97
N ALA A 7 -0.15 -3.72 7.68
CA ALA A 7 0.38 -4.94 7.07
C ALA A 7 1.89 -4.94 6.97
N THR A 8 2.48 -6.12 7.05
CA THR A 8 3.91 -6.30 6.79
C THR A 8 4.15 -6.31 5.29
N ALA A 9 5.41 -6.16 4.89
CA ALA A 9 5.77 -6.24 3.48
C ALA A 9 5.36 -7.58 2.88
N ASP A 10 5.52 -8.68 3.63
CA ASP A 10 5.14 -10.00 3.15
C ASP A 10 3.64 -10.10 2.91
N GLU A 11 2.86 -9.55 3.83
CA GLU A 11 1.41 -9.56 3.68
C GLU A 11 0.97 -8.76 2.46
N LEU A 12 1.61 -7.62 2.24
CA LEU A 12 1.29 -6.78 1.09
C LEU A 12 1.67 -7.47 -0.22
N ASP A 13 2.79 -8.20 -0.23
CA ASP A 13 3.22 -8.92 -1.42
C ASP A 13 2.24 -10.03 -1.81
N GLN A 14 1.41 -10.51 -0.89
CA GLN A 14 0.44 -11.53 -1.18
C GLN A 14 -0.76 -10.99 -1.96
N VAL A 15 -0.94 -9.68 -1.98
CA VAL A 15 -1.97 -9.06 -2.81
C VAL A 15 -1.45 -9.04 -4.24
N PRO A 16 -2.14 -9.67 -5.20
CA PRO A 16 -1.63 -9.75 -6.58
C PRO A 16 -1.23 -8.42 -7.19
N ALA A 17 -2.02 -7.38 -6.95
CA ALA A 17 -1.72 -6.06 -7.50
C ALA A 17 -0.53 -5.39 -6.83
N LEU A 18 -0.09 -5.89 -5.67
CA LEU A 18 1.02 -5.33 -4.92
C LEU A 18 2.24 -6.22 -4.91
N LYS A 19 2.18 -7.35 -5.60
CA LYS A 19 3.28 -8.31 -5.59
C LYS A 19 4.58 -7.65 -6.03
N GLY A 20 5.61 -7.75 -5.18
CA GLY A 20 6.89 -7.12 -5.43
C GLY A 20 6.98 -5.68 -4.96
N HIS A 21 5.89 -5.11 -4.45
CA HIS A 21 5.85 -3.71 -4.05
C HIS A 21 5.59 -3.52 -2.55
N GLY A 22 5.42 -4.60 -1.81
CA GLY A 22 5.14 -4.48 -0.38
C GLY A 22 6.21 -3.73 0.38
N PHE A 23 7.46 -4.00 0.04
CA PHE A 23 8.59 -3.34 0.67
C PHE A 23 8.54 -1.82 0.46
N GLU A 24 8.18 -1.40 -0.76
CA GLU A 24 8.12 0.02 -1.07
C GLU A 24 7.01 0.73 -0.30
N ILE A 25 5.90 0.05 -0.08
CA ILE A 25 4.80 0.61 0.70
C ILE A 25 5.21 0.78 2.16
N VAL A 26 5.84 -0.24 2.73
CA VAL A 26 6.31 -0.16 4.12
C VAL A 26 7.33 0.97 4.26
N ARG A 27 8.25 1.08 3.31
CA ARG A 27 9.25 2.13 3.34
C ARG A 27 8.61 3.51 3.27
N TYR A 28 7.62 3.67 2.40
CA TYR A 28 6.94 4.95 2.27
C TYR A 28 6.30 5.37 3.61
N ARG A 29 5.58 4.44 4.24
CA ARG A 29 4.91 4.80 5.48
C ARG A 29 5.88 5.06 6.64
N GLU A 30 7.07 4.46 6.59
CA GLU A 30 8.09 4.73 7.60
C GLU A 30 8.76 6.08 7.39
N GLU A 31 8.90 6.49 6.15
CA GLU A 31 9.56 7.75 5.83
C GLU A 31 8.61 8.94 5.84
N ARG A 32 7.37 8.71 5.42
CA ARG A 32 6.39 9.78 5.25
C ARG A 32 5.28 9.77 6.28
N GLY A 33 5.22 8.73 7.08
CA GLY A 33 4.13 8.54 8.01
C GLY A 33 3.03 7.68 7.39
N ARG A 34 1.98 7.43 8.17
CA ARG A 34 0.91 6.55 7.73
C ARG A 34 0.19 7.09 6.50
N PHE A 35 -0.39 6.17 5.74
CA PHE A 35 -1.27 6.56 4.65
C PHE A 35 -2.59 7.08 5.22
N THR A 36 -3.06 8.20 4.70
CA THR A 36 -4.35 8.76 5.06
C THR A 36 -5.36 8.61 3.93
N SER A 37 -4.88 8.25 2.74
CA SER A 37 -5.73 8.07 1.57
C SER A 37 -5.07 7.07 0.64
N LEU A 38 -5.87 6.24 -0.03
CA LEU A 38 -5.33 5.30 -1.02
C LEU A 38 -4.66 6.02 -2.19
N ARG A 39 -5.03 7.25 -2.44
CA ARG A 39 -4.41 8.04 -3.50
C ARG A 39 -2.92 8.24 -3.29
N GLN A 40 -2.48 8.20 -2.04
CA GLN A 40 -1.05 8.33 -1.75
C GLN A 40 -0.23 7.19 -2.33
N LEU A 41 -0.87 6.07 -2.66
CA LEU A 41 -0.15 4.98 -3.32
C LEU A 41 0.40 5.39 -4.67
N ASN A 42 -0.15 6.42 -5.30
CA ASN A 42 0.40 6.94 -6.55
C ASN A 42 1.81 7.50 -6.37
N GLU A 43 2.18 7.84 -5.13
CA GLU A 43 3.51 8.38 -4.85
C GLU A 43 4.52 7.28 -4.59
N VAL A 44 4.07 6.05 -4.43
CA VAL A 44 4.96 4.92 -4.23
C VAL A 44 5.51 4.48 -5.58
N PRO A 45 6.84 4.39 -5.74
CA PRO A 45 7.42 3.95 -7.01
C PRO A 45 6.87 2.59 -7.42
N GLY A 46 6.49 2.48 -8.67
CA GLY A 46 5.94 1.25 -9.21
C GLY A 46 4.44 1.10 -9.06
N LEU A 47 3.79 1.95 -8.27
CA LEU A 47 2.36 1.86 -8.04
C LEU A 47 1.56 3.01 -8.66
N ALA A 48 2.23 3.95 -9.27
CA ALA A 48 1.56 5.08 -9.91
C ALA A 48 0.61 4.56 -11.00
N GLY A 49 -0.63 5.04 -10.95
CA GLY A 49 -1.65 4.63 -11.92
C GLY A 49 -2.33 3.31 -11.63
N LYS A 50 -1.98 2.64 -10.53
CA LYS A 50 -2.53 1.32 -10.20
C LYS A 50 -3.50 1.32 -9.03
N VAL A 51 -3.83 2.49 -8.50
CA VAL A 51 -4.67 2.58 -7.31
C VAL A 51 -6.03 1.93 -7.53
N ASP A 52 -6.61 2.08 -8.71
CA ASP A 52 -7.90 1.48 -9.01
C ASP A 52 -7.88 -0.05 -8.94
N GLU A 53 -6.74 -0.65 -9.25
CA GLU A 53 -6.58 -2.10 -9.17
C GLU A 53 -6.35 -2.56 -7.73
N ILE A 54 -5.80 -1.69 -6.92
CA ILE A 54 -5.39 -2.01 -5.56
C ILE A 54 -6.53 -1.76 -4.56
N ASP A 55 -7.35 -0.75 -4.80
CA ASP A 55 -8.34 -0.31 -3.83
C ASP A 55 -9.38 -1.36 -3.47
N ALA A 56 -9.58 -2.36 -4.33
CA ALA A 56 -10.50 -3.45 -4.04
C ALA A 56 -9.92 -4.45 -3.03
N ALA A 57 -8.61 -4.45 -2.84
CA ALA A 57 -7.93 -5.45 -2.02
C ALA A 57 -7.38 -4.88 -0.71
N VAL A 58 -7.28 -3.56 -0.59
CA VAL A 58 -6.66 -2.94 0.58
C VAL A 58 -7.53 -1.81 1.11
N THR A 59 -7.25 -1.44 2.34
CA THR A 59 -7.93 -0.32 2.98
C THR A 59 -6.91 0.54 3.71
N VAL A 60 -7.28 1.77 3.97
CA VAL A 60 -6.48 2.66 4.82
C VAL A 60 -7.09 2.62 6.20
N GLY A 61 -6.43 1.95 7.12
CA GLY A 61 -6.91 1.83 8.47
C GLY A 61 -6.91 3.18 9.19
N GLU A 62 -7.83 3.31 10.12
CA GLU A 62 -7.96 4.57 10.84
C GLU A 62 -7.09 4.64 12.08
N GLY A 63 -6.63 3.53 12.53
CA GLY A 63 -5.96 3.47 13.81
C GLY A 63 -4.57 3.25 13.81
#